data_6657d7a406aa06c61feef5e5980fc38a
#
_entry.id   6657d7a406aa06c61feef5e5980fc38a
#
_cell.length_a   1.000
_cell.length_b   1.000
_cell.length_c   1.000
_cell.angle_alpha   90.00
_cell.angle_beta   90.00
_cell.angle_gamma   90.00
#
_symmetry.space_group_name_H-M   'P 1'
#
loop_
_entity.id
_entity.type
_entity.pdbx_description
1 polymer ?
#
loop_
_entity_poly.entity_id
_entity_poly.type
_entity_poly.pdbx_seq_one_letter_code
_entity_poly.pdbx_strand_id
1 'polypeptide(L)'
;MKKLWGKQAAAAAIAVLMLGWIAPDPTAAASGSLPLQSTVVQANGKSFTIQWTTIDLSDPHLRVMPATAAEGIGHVESFSAMIDHSGAVAAINGTFFDAYEQDESLRHPNGLLVESGSFVRSGDNVSLGIRTDKSALIHRLETALTFKVKHNKSVYTVSPWGTNTYYGDEDLDQVVAYTRHFAERIDRTGGMKVIIENGRITKMTEQSADVPEQGYVIFVGHSSNNDKNLLPHLHEGDEVEVEALIVDGNSGVTESLPQSWDTAMGVGPKLVTDGQVDIDYARDGFDDPRITSTANTRSFVGIDGNGHLLMGTLSAATVADMAQALVQLGLREAMNMDGGASSGLYVEGAMKRTPGRLLSNALIVKRYEDPQVQVSVNGSFVHEFRGFIKKDVTMVPFRGIFERIGADFHWNEQERVLTSKRGSIELVLRPDVPEATVNGKSIQLDQAPTIVDGHIYIPLRFVGETLGAKVGWDQGLYRATLDLK
;
A
#
# COMPACT_ATOMS: atom_id res chain seq x y z
N MET A 1 57.38 -7.84 -72.51
CA MET A 1 57.50 -6.72 -71.58
C MET A 1 56.12 -6.48 -70.98
N LYS A 2 55.88 -7.08 -69.80
CA LYS A 2 54.57 -7.00 -69.08
C LYS A 2 54.65 -5.99 -67.97
N LYS A 3 53.83 -4.90 -68.02
CA LYS A 3 53.64 -3.99 -66.87
C LYS A 3 52.60 -4.53 -65.89
N LEU A 4 53.01 -4.74 -64.71
CA LEU A 4 52.15 -5.05 -63.52
C LEU A 4 51.55 -3.72 -63.03
N TRP A 5 50.24 -3.68 -62.89
CA TRP A 5 49.54 -2.63 -62.19
C TRP A 5 49.15 -3.17 -60.78
N GLY A 6 49.75 -2.57 -59.75
CA GLY A 6 49.37 -2.83 -58.38
C GLY A 6 48.10 -2.07 -58.01
N LYS A 7 47.07 -2.76 -57.50
CA LYS A 7 45.91 -2.18 -56.85
C LYS A 7 46.24 -1.91 -55.37
N GLN A 8 46.27 -0.65 -54.99
CA GLN A 8 46.21 -0.28 -53.57
C GLN A 8 44.78 -0.41 -53.08
N ALA A 9 44.57 -1.28 -52.11
CA ALA A 9 43.33 -1.37 -51.34
C ALA A 9 43.41 -0.36 -50.17
N ALA A 10 42.59 0.67 -50.16
CA ALA A 10 42.41 1.55 -49.01
C ALA A 10 41.55 0.84 -47.96
N ALA A 11 42.15 0.52 -46.83
CA ALA A 11 41.44 0.03 -45.66
C ALA A 11 40.82 1.22 -44.94
N ALA A 12 39.52 1.38 -45.01
CA ALA A 12 38.78 2.31 -44.15
C ALA A 12 38.69 1.72 -42.74
N ALA A 13 39.41 2.30 -41.80
CA ALA A 13 39.29 1.99 -40.40
C ALA A 13 37.99 2.61 -39.84
N ILE A 14 36.99 1.79 -39.57
CA ILE A 14 35.81 2.20 -38.82
C ILE A 14 36.22 2.27 -37.35
N ALA A 15 36.39 3.48 -36.80
CA ALA A 15 36.54 3.72 -35.40
C ALA A 15 35.16 3.53 -34.75
N VAL A 16 34.93 2.37 -34.12
CA VAL A 16 33.80 2.14 -33.22
C VAL A 16 34.15 2.90 -31.93
N LEU A 17 33.55 4.07 -31.74
CA LEU A 17 33.51 4.75 -30.45
C LEU A 17 32.67 3.88 -29.50
N MET A 18 33.34 3.05 -28.73
CA MET A 18 32.76 2.46 -27.52
C MET A 18 32.57 3.61 -26.53
N LEU A 19 31.36 4.19 -26.51
CA LEU A 19 30.91 4.95 -25.37
C LEU A 19 30.81 3.95 -24.19
N GLY A 20 31.84 3.97 -23.35
CA GLY A 20 31.84 3.21 -22.12
C GLY A 20 30.64 3.63 -21.29
N TRP A 21 29.77 2.68 -21.00
CA TRP A 21 28.81 2.79 -19.92
C TRP A 21 29.62 2.98 -18.63
N ILE A 22 29.67 4.22 -18.12
CA ILE A 22 30.04 4.47 -16.73
C ILE A 22 28.77 4.16 -15.97
N ALA A 23 28.64 2.90 -15.50
CA ALA A 23 27.72 2.61 -14.42
C ALA A 23 28.10 3.55 -13.25
N PRO A 24 27.16 4.27 -12.64
CA PRO A 24 27.49 5.03 -11.45
C PRO A 24 28.03 4.03 -10.43
N ASP A 25 29.21 4.36 -9.88
CA ASP A 25 29.83 3.61 -8.78
C ASP A 25 28.76 3.46 -7.68
N PRO A 26 28.45 2.26 -7.22
CA PRO A 26 27.63 2.11 -6.01
C PRO A 26 28.53 2.48 -4.82
N THR A 27 28.75 3.79 -4.63
CA THR A 27 29.16 4.26 -3.30
C THR A 27 28.08 3.79 -2.37
N ALA A 28 28.42 2.91 -1.44
CA ALA A 28 27.52 2.41 -0.42
C ALA A 28 26.83 3.62 0.22
N ALA A 29 25.63 3.91 -0.22
CA ALA A 29 24.77 4.91 0.41
C ALA A 29 24.60 4.45 1.86
N ALA A 30 24.66 5.38 2.81
CA ALA A 30 24.32 5.07 4.18
C ALA A 30 22.95 4.38 4.18
N SER A 31 22.82 3.30 4.96
CA SER A 31 21.54 2.55 5.07
C SER A 31 20.36 3.52 5.15
N GLY A 32 19.38 3.37 4.25
CA GLY A 32 18.19 4.22 4.19
C GLY A 32 18.34 5.55 3.41
N SER A 33 19.49 5.90 2.83
CA SER A 33 19.61 7.12 2.02
C SER A 33 18.86 7.00 0.70
N LEU A 34 18.09 8.04 0.34
CA LEU A 34 17.31 8.12 -0.90
C LEU A 34 17.84 9.27 -1.79
N PRO A 35 18.99 9.10 -2.47
CA PRO A 35 19.57 10.17 -3.27
C PRO A 35 18.68 10.53 -4.45
N LEU A 36 18.51 11.83 -4.70
CA LEU A 36 17.96 12.29 -5.97
C LEU A 36 18.96 12.02 -7.09
N GLN A 37 18.50 11.36 -8.13
CA GLN A 37 19.25 11.10 -9.35
C GLN A 37 18.67 11.92 -10.51
N SER A 38 19.51 12.25 -11.50
CA SER A 38 19.08 12.97 -12.69
C SER A 38 19.93 12.56 -13.89
N THR A 39 19.27 12.36 -15.04
CA THR A 39 19.97 12.11 -16.31
C THR A 39 19.21 12.71 -17.47
N VAL A 40 19.89 12.85 -18.61
CA VAL A 40 19.27 13.23 -19.87
C VAL A 40 19.23 12.03 -20.80
N VAL A 41 18.06 11.69 -21.28
CA VAL A 41 17.84 10.60 -22.24
C VAL A 41 17.32 11.13 -23.58
N GLN A 42 17.57 10.40 -24.65
CA GLN A 42 17.04 10.70 -26.00
C GLN A 42 15.92 9.72 -26.29
N ALA A 43 14.70 10.20 -26.51
CA ALA A 43 13.58 9.37 -26.88
C ALA A 43 12.78 10.03 -28.01
N ASN A 44 12.42 9.28 -29.05
CA ASN A 44 11.67 9.77 -30.20
C ASN A 44 12.23 11.07 -30.83
N GLY A 45 13.58 11.18 -30.88
CA GLY A 45 14.28 12.35 -31.46
C GLY A 45 14.27 13.61 -30.57
N LYS A 46 13.87 13.50 -29.28
CA LYS A 46 13.83 14.59 -28.31
C LYS A 46 14.70 14.25 -27.10
N SER A 47 15.19 15.29 -26.40
CA SER A 47 15.93 15.16 -25.14
C SER A 47 15.00 15.37 -23.95
N PHE A 48 15.05 14.47 -22.97
CA PHE A 48 14.27 14.57 -21.73
C PHE A 48 15.19 14.51 -20.52
N THR A 49 15.03 15.43 -19.59
CA THR A 49 15.64 15.32 -18.25
C THR A 49 14.70 14.52 -17.36
N ILE A 50 15.19 13.39 -16.86
CA ILE A 50 14.49 12.57 -15.86
C ILE A 50 15.10 12.86 -14.52
N GLN A 51 14.26 13.04 -13.50
CA GLN A 51 14.65 13.12 -12.09
C GLN A 51 13.93 12.01 -11.32
N TRP A 52 14.66 11.25 -10.50
CA TRP A 52 14.08 10.15 -9.73
C TRP A 52 14.85 9.87 -8.44
N THR A 53 14.25 9.08 -7.57
CA THR A 53 14.92 8.40 -6.46
C THR A 53 14.68 6.90 -6.56
N THR A 54 15.61 6.11 -6.00
CA THR A 54 15.56 4.65 -6.01
C THR A 54 15.39 4.13 -4.58
N ILE A 55 14.45 3.21 -4.38
CA ILE A 55 14.08 2.63 -3.09
C ILE A 55 14.39 1.14 -3.13
N ASP A 56 15.26 0.68 -2.24
CA ASP A 56 15.47 -0.74 -1.97
C ASP A 56 14.32 -1.24 -1.07
N LEU A 57 13.42 -2.05 -1.62
CA LEU A 57 12.28 -2.58 -0.89
C LEU A 57 12.68 -3.61 0.19
N SER A 58 13.91 -4.13 0.14
CA SER A 58 14.45 -5.05 1.14
C SER A 58 14.93 -4.32 2.40
N ASP A 59 15.21 -3.00 2.33
CA ASP A 59 15.65 -2.21 3.47
C ASP A 59 14.56 -2.17 4.56
N PRO A 60 14.80 -2.75 5.75
CA PRO A 60 13.80 -2.79 6.81
C PRO A 60 13.53 -1.43 7.46
N HIS A 61 14.35 -0.43 7.18
CA HIS A 61 14.13 0.95 7.66
C HIS A 61 13.17 1.74 6.76
N LEU A 62 12.84 1.23 5.57
CA LEU A 62 11.98 1.92 4.61
C LEU A 62 10.63 1.20 4.45
N ARG A 63 9.57 1.99 4.31
CA ARG A 63 8.25 1.50 3.90
C ARG A 63 7.67 2.39 2.83
N VAL A 64 7.15 1.76 1.78
CA VAL A 64 6.36 2.41 0.73
C VAL A 64 4.89 2.19 1.05
N MET A 65 4.07 3.25 0.97
CA MET A 65 2.64 3.18 1.24
C MET A 65 1.89 4.33 0.58
N PRO A 66 0.58 4.21 0.32
CA PRO A 66 -0.24 5.36 -0.04
C PRO A 66 -0.39 6.31 1.15
N ALA A 67 -0.53 7.60 0.89
CA ALA A 67 -1.00 8.60 1.82
C ALA A 67 -2.20 9.31 1.20
N THR A 68 -3.27 9.48 1.95
CA THR A 68 -4.46 10.23 1.56
C THR A 68 -4.46 11.60 2.24
N ALA A 69 -5.38 12.49 1.82
CA ALA A 69 -5.62 13.74 2.54
C ALA A 69 -5.97 13.48 4.02
N ALA A 70 -5.58 14.37 4.92
CA ALA A 70 -5.77 14.19 6.36
C ALA A 70 -7.27 14.06 6.76
N GLU A 71 -8.18 14.70 5.99
CA GLU A 71 -9.63 14.59 6.19
C GLU A 71 -10.24 13.29 5.64
N GLY A 72 -9.43 12.41 5.03
CA GLY A 72 -9.85 11.10 4.52
C GLY A 72 -10.05 11.06 3.00
N ILE A 73 -10.57 9.91 2.54
CA ILE A 73 -10.83 9.65 1.12
C ILE A 73 -11.96 10.54 0.62
N GLY A 74 -11.75 11.15 -0.56
CA GLY A 74 -12.66 12.12 -1.15
C GLY A 74 -12.17 13.56 -1.01
N HIS A 75 -11.42 13.83 0.04
CA HIS A 75 -10.81 15.15 0.26
C HIS A 75 -9.49 15.30 -0.50
N VAL A 76 -9.06 16.55 -0.62
CA VAL A 76 -7.80 16.93 -1.26
C VAL A 76 -7.03 17.90 -0.39
N GLU A 77 -5.71 17.82 -0.44
CA GLU A 77 -4.84 18.77 0.26
C GLU A 77 -3.54 19.05 -0.52
N SER A 78 -2.73 19.96 -0.03
CA SER A 78 -1.45 20.25 -0.67
C SER A 78 -0.49 19.08 -0.49
N PHE A 79 0.32 18.84 -1.52
CA PHE A 79 1.33 17.78 -1.49
C PHE A 79 2.33 17.92 -0.33
N SER A 80 2.67 19.19 0.02
CA SER A 80 3.51 19.46 1.18
C SER A 80 2.84 19.04 2.50
N ALA A 81 1.55 19.33 2.68
CA ALA A 81 0.83 18.92 3.88
C ALA A 81 0.78 17.38 4.01
N MET A 82 0.51 16.66 2.91
CA MET A 82 0.59 15.17 2.91
C MET A 82 1.96 14.67 3.36
N ILE A 83 3.05 15.30 2.87
CA ILE A 83 4.42 14.94 3.25
C ILE A 83 4.65 15.19 4.74
N ASP A 84 4.24 16.37 5.22
CA ASP A 84 4.48 16.79 6.59
C ASP A 84 3.75 15.90 7.61
N HIS A 85 2.43 15.67 7.44
CA HIS A 85 1.70 14.84 8.40
C HIS A 85 2.02 13.34 8.28
N SER A 86 2.39 12.86 7.08
CA SER A 86 2.81 11.46 6.92
C SER A 86 4.24 11.20 7.40
N GLY A 87 5.07 12.23 7.54
CA GLY A 87 6.49 12.09 7.87
C GLY A 87 7.29 11.43 6.75
N ALA A 88 6.90 11.65 5.49
CA ALA A 88 7.55 11.05 4.34
C ALA A 88 8.96 11.61 4.11
N VAL A 89 9.91 10.75 3.77
CA VAL A 89 11.26 11.13 3.33
C VAL A 89 11.38 11.19 1.82
N ALA A 90 10.49 10.52 1.10
CA ALA A 90 10.28 10.69 -0.34
C ALA A 90 8.80 10.51 -0.68
N ALA A 91 8.32 11.20 -1.70
CA ALA A 91 6.94 11.11 -2.16
C ALA A 91 6.82 11.45 -3.65
N ILE A 92 5.84 10.81 -4.29
CA ILE A 92 5.37 11.16 -5.63
C ILE A 92 3.83 11.28 -5.57
N ASN A 93 3.23 12.13 -6.41
CA ASN A 93 1.78 12.21 -6.52
C ASN A 93 1.17 10.84 -6.87
N GLY A 94 -0.07 10.62 -6.45
CA GLY A 94 -0.72 9.32 -6.54
C GLY A 94 -1.58 9.10 -7.78
N THR A 95 -2.81 8.60 -7.52
CA THR A 95 -3.78 8.18 -8.54
C THR A 95 -4.41 9.36 -9.27
N PHE A 96 -5.06 9.10 -10.40
CA PHE A 96 -6.08 10.00 -10.90
C PHE A 96 -7.18 10.17 -9.86
N PHE A 97 -7.91 11.29 -9.94
CA PHE A 97 -9.01 11.60 -9.02
C PHE A 97 -9.96 12.59 -9.67
N ASP A 98 -11.11 12.82 -9.06
CA ASP A 98 -12.15 13.73 -9.56
C ASP A 98 -11.78 15.21 -9.35
N ALA A 99 -10.64 15.59 -9.95
CA ALA A 99 -9.94 16.86 -9.76
C ALA A 99 -10.76 18.11 -10.17
N TYR A 100 -11.84 17.93 -10.92
CA TYR A 100 -12.71 18.98 -11.42
C TYR A 100 -14.07 19.04 -10.72
N GLU A 101 -14.29 18.14 -9.74
CA GLU A 101 -15.46 18.20 -8.89
C GLU A 101 -15.45 19.53 -8.10
N GLN A 102 -16.62 20.19 -8.04
CA GLN A 102 -16.76 21.49 -7.39
C GLN A 102 -16.66 21.36 -5.87
N ASP A 103 -17.23 20.32 -5.32
CA ASP A 103 -17.11 19.97 -3.91
C ASP A 103 -15.78 19.24 -3.67
N GLU A 104 -14.90 19.88 -2.90
CA GLU A 104 -13.58 19.32 -2.61
C GLU A 104 -13.62 18.06 -1.74
N SER A 105 -14.74 17.78 -1.06
CA SER A 105 -14.98 16.57 -0.29
C SER A 105 -15.42 15.39 -1.16
N LEU A 106 -15.68 15.59 -2.45
CA LEU A 106 -16.07 14.59 -3.43
C LEU A 106 -15.01 14.32 -4.49
N ARG A 107 -13.78 14.82 -4.31
CA ARG A 107 -12.66 14.60 -5.22
C ARG A 107 -11.98 13.23 -4.98
N HIS A 108 -12.79 12.18 -5.13
CA HIS A 108 -12.38 10.81 -4.84
C HIS A 108 -11.23 10.32 -5.74
N PRO A 109 -10.30 9.51 -5.20
CA PRO A 109 -9.30 8.82 -6.03
C PRO A 109 -9.96 7.80 -6.95
N ASN A 110 -9.39 7.61 -8.17
CA ASN A 110 -9.90 6.72 -9.21
C ASN A 110 -9.04 5.46 -9.40
N GLY A 111 -8.40 4.96 -8.33
CA GLY A 111 -7.53 3.79 -8.40
C GLY A 111 -7.57 2.97 -7.13
N LEU A 112 -7.06 1.73 -7.25
CA LEU A 112 -6.80 0.86 -6.12
C LEU A 112 -5.82 1.52 -5.15
N LEU A 113 -6.13 1.46 -3.86
CA LEU A 113 -5.21 1.82 -2.78
C LEU A 113 -5.23 0.71 -1.72
N VAL A 114 -4.04 0.14 -1.45
CA VAL A 114 -3.81 -0.85 -0.38
C VAL A 114 -2.72 -0.34 0.53
N GLU A 115 -2.99 -0.36 1.81
CA GLU A 115 -2.01 -0.06 2.86
C GLU A 115 -1.99 -1.18 3.89
N SER A 116 -0.79 -1.69 4.19
CA SER A 116 -0.60 -2.73 5.21
C SER A 116 -1.56 -3.92 5.06
N GLY A 117 -1.76 -4.40 3.83
CA GLY A 117 -2.63 -5.54 3.52
C GLY A 117 -4.13 -5.28 3.72
N SER A 118 -4.55 -4.01 3.78
CA SER A 118 -5.95 -3.60 3.90
C SER A 118 -6.38 -2.70 2.75
N PHE A 119 -7.63 -2.81 2.31
CA PHE A 119 -8.17 -1.90 1.32
C PHE A 119 -8.37 -0.50 1.92
N VAL A 120 -7.57 0.45 1.46
CA VAL A 120 -7.86 1.88 1.62
C VAL A 120 -8.96 2.27 0.62
N ARG A 121 -8.88 1.76 -0.61
CA ARG A 121 -9.92 1.88 -1.65
C ARG A 121 -9.83 0.71 -2.63
N SER A 122 -10.96 0.16 -3.01
CA SER A 122 -11.04 -0.83 -4.08
C SER A 122 -10.79 -0.22 -5.46
N GLY A 123 -10.38 -1.04 -6.42
CA GLY A 123 -10.17 -0.60 -7.80
C GLY A 123 -9.88 -1.76 -8.73
N ASP A 124 -9.81 -1.46 -10.03
CA ASP A 124 -9.45 -2.35 -11.12
C ASP A 124 -8.62 -1.53 -12.12
N ASN A 125 -7.31 -1.45 -11.88
CA ASN A 125 -6.40 -0.60 -12.64
C ASN A 125 -5.06 -1.28 -12.85
N VAL A 126 -4.26 -0.78 -13.81
CA VAL A 126 -2.81 -1.02 -13.79
C VAL A 126 -2.25 -0.44 -12.49
N SER A 127 -1.64 -1.28 -11.69
CA SER A 127 -1.23 -0.97 -10.32
C SER A 127 0.22 -1.37 -10.05
N LEU A 128 0.94 -0.54 -9.31
CA LEU A 128 2.08 -0.98 -8.54
C LEU A 128 1.57 -1.84 -7.39
N GLY A 129 2.06 -3.06 -7.28
CA GLY A 129 1.82 -3.93 -6.13
C GLY A 129 3.14 -4.30 -5.45
N ILE A 130 3.21 -4.17 -4.14
CA ILE A 130 4.33 -4.63 -3.31
C ILE A 130 3.81 -5.74 -2.41
N ARG A 131 4.44 -6.90 -2.51
CA ARG A 131 4.05 -8.10 -1.76
C ARG A 131 4.67 -8.14 -0.37
N THR A 132 4.14 -9.01 0.46
CA THR A 132 4.69 -9.27 1.81
C THR A 132 6.10 -9.89 1.77
N ASP A 133 6.50 -10.51 0.66
CA ASP A 133 7.86 -11.03 0.43
C ASP A 133 8.83 -9.96 -0.14
N LYS A 134 8.41 -8.70 -0.19
CA LYS A 134 9.18 -7.55 -0.70
C LYS A 134 9.32 -7.51 -2.22
N SER A 135 8.81 -8.48 -2.96
CA SER A 135 8.73 -8.39 -4.41
C SER A 135 7.74 -7.31 -4.83
N ALA A 136 8.02 -6.66 -5.95
CA ALA A 136 7.12 -5.68 -6.56
C ALA A 136 6.80 -6.06 -8.01
N LEU A 137 5.61 -5.66 -8.44
CA LEU A 137 5.14 -5.86 -9.82
C LEU A 137 4.28 -4.67 -10.26
N ILE A 138 4.11 -4.54 -11.57
CA ILE A 138 3.17 -3.57 -12.17
C ILE A 138 2.25 -4.34 -13.11
N HIS A 139 1.06 -4.69 -12.61
CA HIS A 139 0.05 -5.45 -13.34
C HIS A 139 -1.32 -4.78 -13.20
N ARG A 140 -2.29 -5.20 -14.01
CA ARG A 140 -3.69 -4.90 -13.72
C ARG A 140 -4.10 -5.70 -12.49
N LEU A 141 -4.46 -5.02 -11.42
CA LEU A 141 -4.93 -5.63 -10.19
C LEU A 141 -6.39 -5.27 -9.96
N GLU A 142 -7.21 -6.29 -9.76
CA GLU A 142 -8.63 -6.18 -9.49
C GLU A 142 -8.92 -6.63 -8.05
N THR A 143 -9.83 -5.94 -7.39
CA THR A 143 -10.17 -6.22 -5.99
C THR A 143 -11.49 -6.96 -5.88
N ALA A 144 -11.55 -7.92 -4.95
CA ALA A 144 -12.79 -8.57 -4.56
C ALA A 144 -12.92 -8.59 -3.03
N LEU A 145 -13.99 -8.01 -2.51
CA LEU A 145 -14.34 -8.06 -1.10
C LEU A 145 -15.67 -8.78 -0.95
N THR A 146 -15.71 -9.77 -0.06
CA THR A 146 -16.89 -10.60 0.15
C THR A 146 -17.15 -10.79 1.64
N PHE A 147 -18.41 -10.66 2.05
CA PHE A 147 -18.88 -10.91 3.41
C PHE A 147 -19.77 -12.16 3.39
N LYS A 148 -19.34 -13.23 4.06
CA LYS A 148 -20.11 -14.47 4.24
C LYS A 148 -20.84 -14.38 5.57
N VAL A 149 -22.13 -14.02 5.52
CA VAL A 149 -22.99 -13.86 6.70
C VAL A 149 -23.62 -15.21 7.04
N LYS A 150 -23.36 -15.68 8.26
CA LYS A 150 -23.84 -16.97 8.77
C LYS A 150 -25.03 -16.75 9.69
N HIS A 151 -26.21 -17.14 9.21
CA HIS A 151 -27.45 -17.13 10.00
C HIS A 151 -28.00 -18.56 10.16
N ASN A 152 -28.06 -19.05 11.41
CA ASN A 152 -28.44 -20.43 11.71
C ASN A 152 -27.55 -21.45 10.94
N LYS A 153 -28.13 -22.16 9.95
CA LYS A 153 -27.45 -23.15 9.10
C LYS A 153 -27.21 -22.65 7.66
N SER A 154 -27.56 -21.40 7.38
CA SER A 154 -27.45 -20.79 6.06
C SER A 154 -26.27 -19.83 6.03
N VAL A 155 -25.63 -19.72 4.87
CA VAL A 155 -24.61 -18.70 4.57
C VAL A 155 -25.13 -17.86 3.43
N TYR A 156 -25.18 -16.56 3.64
CA TYR A 156 -25.51 -15.59 2.62
C TYR A 156 -24.26 -14.76 2.27
N THR A 157 -24.04 -14.50 0.99
CA THR A 157 -22.86 -13.80 0.52
C THR A 157 -23.24 -12.39 0.08
N VAL A 158 -22.58 -11.40 0.65
CA VAL A 158 -22.67 -9.98 0.24
C VAL A 158 -21.37 -9.59 -0.44
N SER A 159 -21.45 -9.12 -1.67
CA SER A 159 -20.33 -8.59 -2.44
C SER A 159 -20.59 -7.12 -2.75
N PRO A 160 -19.96 -6.20 -2.01
CA PRO A 160 -20.09 -4.76 -2.28
C PRO A 160 -19.60 -4.39 -3.69
N TRP A 161 -20.16 -3.34 -4.28
CA TRP A 161 -19.68 -2.76 -5.52
C TRP A 161 -18.26 -2.20 -5.39
N GLY A 162 -17.93 -1.77 -4.17
CA GLY A 162 -16.61 -1.25 -3.85
C GLY A 162 -16.39 -1.05 -2.36
N THR A 163 -15.14 -0.73 -2.03
CA THR A 163 -14.71 -0.37 -0.66
C THR A 163 -14.23 1.06 -0.67
N ASN A 164 -14.76 1.87 0.25
CA ASN A 164 -14.42 3.29 0.40
C ASN A 164 -14.57 4.07 -0.92
N THR A 165 -15.59 3.72 -1.68
CA THR A 165 -15.93 4.34 -2.97
C THR A 165 -17.23 5.12 -2.80
N TYR A 166 -17.29 6.30 -3.42
CA TYR A 166 -18.53 7.07 -3.49
C TYR A 166 -19.27 6.73 -4.80
N TYR A 167 -20.54 6.39 -4.69
CA TYR A 167 -21.48 6.30 -5.78
C TYR A 167 -22.57 7.34 -5.54
N GLY A 168 -23.12 7.94 -6.59
CA GLY A 168 -24.16 8.95 -6.50
C GLY A 168 -25.39 8.48 -5.71
N ASP A 169 -26.16 9.42 -5.16
CA ASP A 169 -27.35 9.10 -4.37
C ASP A 169 -28.51 8.55 -5.25
N GLU A 170 -28.42 8.72 -6.57
CA GLU A 170 -29.30 8.14 -7.57
C GLU A 170 -29.14 6.62 -7.75
N ASP A 171 -27.99 6.08 -7.40
CA ASP A 171 -27.71 4.63 -7.47
C ASP A 171 -28.28 3.88 -6.28
N LEU A 172 -29.61 3.74 -6.25
CA LEU A 172 -30.33 3.13 -5.13
C LEU A 172 -29.98 1.66 -4.88
N ASP A 173 -29.42 0.94 -5.88
CA ASP A 173 -29.07 -0.48 -5.79
C ASP A 173 -27.66 -0.72 -5.21
N GLN A 174 -26.95 0.35 -4.90
CA GLN A 174 -25.56 0.30 -4.42
C GLN A 174 -25.42 -0.46 -3.10
N VAL A 175 -24.35 -1.23 -3.00
CA VAL A 175 -23.87 -1.86 -1.77
C VAL A 175 -22.39 -1.49 -1.62
N VAL A 176 -22.03 -0.77 -0.58
CA VAL A 176 -20.67 -0.24 -0.41
C VAL A 176 -20.16 -0.56 0.99
N ALA A 177 -18.92 -1.06 1.05
CA ALA A 177 -18.24 -1.29 2.32
C ALA A 177 -17.39 -0.05 2.69
N TYR A 178 -17.59 0.46 3.90
CA TYR A 178 -16.81 1.57 4.45
C TYR A 178 -15.96 1.13 5.62
N THR A 179 -14.72 1.64 5.69
CA THR A 179 -13.78 1.49 6.80
C THR A 179 -13.38 2.86 7.36
N ARG A 180 -12.59 2.89 8.43
CA ARG A 180 -12.03 4.13 8.99
C ARG A 180 -11.20 4.95 8.01
N HIS A 181 -10.66 4.35 6.95
CA HIS A 181 -9.99 5.09 5.89
C HIS A 181 -10.92 6.04 5.13
N PHE A 182 -12.22 5.75 5.09
CA PHE A 182 -13.19 6.62 4.43
C PHE A 182 -13.61 7.77 5.34
N ALA A 183 -14.12 7.43 6.54
CA ALA A 183 -14.58 8.41 7.53
C ALA A 183 -14.74 7.72 8.90
N GLU A 184 -14.81 8.52 9.96
CA GLU A 184 -15.16 8.04 11.30
C GLU A 184 -16.63 7.65 11.41
N ARG A 185 -17.49 8.25 10.57
CA ARG A 185 -18.93 8.12 10.62
C ARG A 185 -19.53 8.17 9.21
N ILE A 186 -20.53 7.34 8.96
CA ILE A 186 -21.29 7.32 7.70
C ILE A 186 -22.64 7.97 7.92
N ASP A 187 -22.81 9.16 7.33
CA ASP A 187 -24.02 9.98 7.45
C ASP A 187 -24.95 9.88 6.23
N ARG A 188 -24.65 8.97 5.27
CA ARG A 188 -25.46 8.76 4.07
C ARG A 188 -26.90 8.41 4.41
N THR A 189 -27.83 9.02 3.70
CA THR A 189 -29.28 8.72 3.76
C THR A 189 -29.68 7.74 2.64
N GLY A 190 -30.94 7.28 2.64
CA GLY A 190 -31.48 6.46 1.56
C GLY A 190 -31.02 4.99 1.56
N GLY A 191 -30.53 4.49 2.70
CA GLY A 191 -30.08 3.09 2.82
C GLY A 191 -29.84 2.64 4.24
N MET A 192 -29.76 1.32 4.41
CA MET A 192 -29.42 0.65 5.66
C MET A 192 -27.90 0.63 5.87
N LYS A 193 -27.42 0.95 7.07
CA LYS A 193 -26.04 0.73 7.51
C LYS A 193 -25.99 -0.52 8.35
N VAL A 194 -25.21 -1.50 7.92
CA VAL A 194 -24.94 -2.75 8.62
C VAL A 194 -23.55 -2.66 9.23
N ILE A 195 -23.48 -2.55 10.55
CA ILE A 195 -22.22 -2.39 11.30
C ILE A 195 -21.67 -3.77 11.63
N ILE A 196 -20.44 -4.04 11.17
CA ILE A 196 -19.74 -5.30 11.41
C ILE A 196 -18.51 -5.00 12.27
N GLU A 197 -18.46 -5.60 13.43
CA GLU A 197 -17.36 -5.49 14.37
C GLU A 197 -17.04 -6.87 14.96
N ASN A 198 -15.76 -7.20 15.11
CA ASN A 198 -15.30 -8.49 15.64
C ASN A 198 -15.95 -9.71 14.95
N GLY A 199 -16.12 -9.63 13.62
CA GLY A 199 -16.71 -10.70 12.84
C GLY A 199 -18.20 -10.95 13.10
N ARG A 200 -18.96 -9.93 13.55
CA ARG A 200 -20.41 -10.01 13.78
C ARG A 200 -21.12 -8.74 13.32
N ILE A 201 -22.38 -8.88 12.89
CA ILE A 201 -23.29 -7.75 12.73
C ILE A 201 -23.70 -7.29 14.14
N THR A 202 -23.22 -6.12 14.54
CA THR A 202 -23.51 -5.58 15.88
C THR A 202 -24.74 -4.68 15.88
N LYS A 203 -25.04 -4.05 14.74
CA LYS A 203 -26.20 -3.16 14.61
C LYS A 203 -26.60 -3.00 13.15
N MET A 204 -27.90 -2.77 12.91
CA MET A 204 -28.45 -2.33 11.64
C MET A 204 -29.26 -1.05 11.85
N THR A 205 -29.05 -0.01 11.03
CA THR A 205 -29.72 1.30 11.22
C THR A 205 -29.81 2.08 9.93
N GLU A 206 -30.89 2.84 9.75
CA GLU A 206 -31.02 3.87 8.70
C GLU A 206 -30.40 5.20 9.12
N GLN A 207 -30.14 5.37 10.43
CA GLN A 207 -29.48 6.56 10.96
C GLN A 207 -27.99 6.54 10.64
N SER A 208 -27.31 7.66 10.91
CA SER A 208 -25.85 7.71 10.86
C SER A 208 -25.21 6.63 11.73
N ALA A 209 -24.08 6.09 11.29
CA ALA A 209 -23.38 5.02 11.97
C ALA A 209 -21.89 5.33 12.10
N ASP A 210 -21.34 5.17 13.30
CA ASP A 210 -19.91 5.24 13.51
C ASP A 210 -19.24 4.00 12.90
N VAL A 211 -18.11 4.20 12.22
CA VAL A 211 -17.34 3.12 11.63
C VAL A 211 -16.45 2.51 12.72
N PRO A 212 -16.51 1.19 12.97
CA PRO A 212 -15.63 0.55 13.94
C PRO A 212 -14.14 0.76 13.59
N GLU A 213 -13.26 0.83 14.59
CA GLU A 213 -11.81 0.90 14.37
C GLU A 213 -11.31 -0.34 13.60
N GLN A 214 -11.83 -1.51 13.94
CA GLN A 214 -11.57 -2.77 13.26
C GLN A 214 -12.91 -3.39 12.82
N GLY A 215 -13.29 -3.11 11.59
CA GLY A 215 -14.55 -3.59 11.06
C GLY A 215 -15.03 -2.79 9.86
N TYR A 216 -16.32 -2.92 9.58
CA TYR A 216 -16.93 -2.32 8.40
C TYR A 216 -18.30 -1.75 8.72
N VAL A 217 -18.70 -0.73 7.97
CA VAL A 217 -20.10 -0.37 7.76
C VAL A 217 -20.45 -0.70 6.32
N ILE A 218 -21.37 -1.66 6.11
CA ILE A 218 -21.91 -1.91 4.77
C ILE A 218 -23.14 -1.00 4.61
N PHE A 219 -23.06 -0.06 3.68
CA PHE A 219 -24.19 0.71 3.22
C PHE A 219 -24.92 -0.07 2.14
N VAL A 220 -26.22 -0.30 2.34
CA VAL A 220 -27.11 -0.99 1.42
C VAL A 220 -28.20 0.00 1.03
N GLY A 221 -28.17 0.51 -0.19
CA GLY A 221 -29.15 1.46 -0.70
C GLY A 221 -30.56 0.83 -0.80
N HIS A 222 -31.60 1.62 -0.54
CA HIS A 222 -32.99 1.18 -0.61
C HIS A 222 -33.44 1.08 -2.07
N SER A 223 -33.27 -0.12 -2.63
CA SER A 223 -33.88 -0.50 -3.90
C SER A 223 -34.83 -1.65 -3.70
N SER A 224 -35.71 -1.86 -4.67
CA SER A 224 -36.63 -3.02 -4.65
C SER A 224 -35.86 -4.36 -4.62
N ASN A 225 -34.65 -4.40 -5.17
CA ASN A 225 -33.81 -5.60 -5.15
C ASN A 225 -33.19 -5.80 -3.77
N ASN A 226 -32.53 -4.80 -3.22
CA ASN A 226 -31.86 -4.87 -1.94
C ASN A 226 -32.85 -5.16 -0.79
N ASP A 227 -34.00 -4.49 -0.80
CA ASP A 227 -35.02 -4.64 0.23
C ASP A 227 -35.67 -6.06 0.23
N LYS A 228 -35.75 -6.72 -0.94
CA LYS A 228 -36.32 -8.05 -1.06
C LYS A 228 -35.31 -9.18 -0.99
N ASN A 229 -34.14 -9.00 -1.56
CA ASN A 229 -33.21 -10.10 -1.82
C ASN A 229 -31.93 -10.05 -1.00
N LEU A 230 -31.59 -8.90 -0.33
CA LEU A 230 -30.37 -8.77 0.45
C LEU A 230 -30.67 -8.52 1.94
N LEU A 231 -31.37 -7.43 2.28
CA LEU A 231 -31.61 -7.05 3.68
C LEU A 231 -32.30 -8.11 4.53
N PRO A 232 -33.25 -8.93 4.01
CA PRO A 232 -33.89 -10.00 4.79
C PRO A 232 -32.94 -11.14 5.21
N HIS A 233 -31.73 -11.20 4.70
CA HIS A 233 -30.73 -12.22 5.04
C HIS A 233 -29.70 -11.72 6.06
N LEU A 234 -29.81 -10.47 6.52
CA LEU A 234 -28.86 -9.85 7.46
C LEU A 234 -29.59 -9.60 8.79
N HIS A 235 -28.99 -10.05 9.91
CA HIS A 235 -29.58 -9.88 11.23
C HIS A 235 -28.51 -9.49 12.25
N GLU A 236 -28.87 -8.67 13.22
CA GLU A 236 -28.00 -8.38 14.35
C GLU A 236 -27.65 -9.67 15.10
N GLY A 237 -26.36 -9.85 15.40
CA GLY A 237 -25.82 -11.06 16.03
C GLY A 237 -25.26 -12.09 15.05
N ASP A 238 -25.55 -12.00 13.74
CA ASP A 238 -25.01 -12.92 12.74
C ASP A 238 -23.47 -12.87 12.69
N GLU A 239 -22.85 -14.04 12.54
CA GLU A 239 -21.42 -14.15 12.29
C GLU A 239 -21.08 -13.76 10.86
N VAL A 240 -20.00 -13.02 10.69
CA VAL A 240 -19.51 -12.56 9.39
C VAL A 240 -18.06 -12.96 9.20
N GLU A 241 -17.80 -13.71 8.14
CA GLU A 241 -16.45 -13.99 7.64
C GLU A 241 -16.17 -13.06 6.46
N VAL A 242 -15.06 -12.31 6.53
CA VAL A 242 -14.64 -11.37 5.50
C VAL A 242 -13.54 -11.98 4.67
N GLU A 243 -13.72 -11.98 3.35
CA GLU A 243 -12.71 -12.43 2.39
C GLU A 243 -12.31 -11.24 1.50
N ALA A 244 -11.06 -10.82 1.59
CA ALA A 244 -10.49 -9.75 0.79
C ALA A 244 -9.42 -10.34 -0.14
N LEU A 245 -9.62 -10.18 -1.44
CA LEU A 245 -8.79 -10.80 -2.48
C LEU A 245 -8.29 -9.75 -3.47
N ILE A 246 -7.12 -10.01 -4.03
CA ILE A 246 -6.63 -9.34 -5.24
C ILE A 246 -6.51 -10.40 -6.34
N VAL A 247 -7.06 -10.08 -7.50
CA VAL A 247 -6.92 -10.84 -8.74
C VAL A 247 -5.88 -10.15 -9.60
N ASP A 248 -4.82 -10.86 -9.94
CA ASP A 248 -3.84 -10.41 -10.92
C ASP A 248 -4.40 -10.65 -12.34
N GLY A 249 -4.82 -9.60 -13.00
CA GLY A 249 -5.42 -9.65 -14.34
C GLY A 249 -4.46 -10.15 -15.43
N ASN A 250 -3.14 -10.12 -15.19
CA ASN A 250 -2.14 -10.62 -16.13
C ASN A 250 -1.98 -12.15 -16.03
N SER A 251 -1.96 -12.69 -14.82
CA SER A 251 -1.76 -14.12 -14.57
C SER A 251 -3.06 -14.89 -14.28
N GLY A 252 -4.13 -14.19 -13.93
CA GLY A 252 -5.39 -14.79 -13.44
C GLY A 252 -5.28 -15.37 -12.03
N VAL A 253 -4.16 -15.18 -11.35
CA VAL A 253 -3.96 -15.67 -9.97
C VAL A 253 -4.73 -14.81 -9.00
N THR A 254 -5.48 -15.46 -8.10
CA THR A 254 -6.22 -14.80 -7.02
C THR A 254 -5.52 -15.06 -5.70
N GLU A 255 -5.25 -14.02 -4.95
CA GLU A 255 -4.51 -14.10 -3.69
C GLU A 255 -5.26 -13.36 -2.58
N SER A 256 -5.15 -13.89 -1.36
CA SER A 256 -5.63 -13.21 -0.16
C SER A 256 -4.86 -11.91 0.04
N LEU A 257 -5.58 -10.79 0.10
CA LEU A 257 -4.99 -9.48 0.31
C LEU A 257 -4.09 -9.45 1.56
N PRO A 258 -4.59 -9.84 2.75
CA PRO A 258 -3.78 -9.72 3.96
C PRO A 258 -2.62 -10.71 4.03
N GLN A 259 -2.55 -11.75 3.18
CA GLN A 259 -1.45 -12.71 3.22
C GLN A 259 -0.34 -12.40 2.21
N SER A 260 -0.70 -11.87 1.07
CA SER A 260 0.23 -11.74 -0.06
C SER A 260 0.66 -10.30 -0.33
N TRP A 261 -0.14 -9.31 0.05
CA TRP A 261 0.07 -7.91 -0.36
C TRP A 261 0.29 -6.99 0.84
N ASP A 262 1.29 -6.13 0.75
CA ASP A 262 1.57 -5.07 1.73
C ASP A 262 1.01 -3.72 1.25
N THR A 263 1.31 -3.36 0.01
CA THR A 263 0.94 -2.07 -0.58
C THR A 263 0.51 -2.25 -2.04
N ALA A 264 -0.50 -1.51 -2.48
CA ALA A 264 -0.77 -1.33 -3.90
C ALA A 264 -1.30 0.07 -4.19
N MET A 265 -1.00 0.56 -5.40
CA MET A 265 -1.53 1.83 -5.92
C MET A 265 -1.85 1.70 -7.41
N GLY A 266 -3.12 1.84 -7.77
CA GLY A 266 -3.62 1.73 -9.13
C GLY A 266 -3.69 3.07 -9.82
N VAL A 267 -3.04 3.19 -10.98
CA VAL A 267 -3.07 4.38 -11.83
C VAL A 267 -3.06 3.96 -13.30
N GLY A 268 -1.90 3.84 -13.94
CA GLY A 268 -1.73 3.48 -15.35
C GLY A 268 -1.73 4.68 -16.31
N PRO A 269 -1.62 4.42 -17.61
CA PRO A 269 -1.43 3.12 -18.24
C PRO A 269 -0.07 2.49 -17.96
N LYS A 270 0.07 1.19 -18.27
CA LYS A 270 1.35 0.49 -18.31
C LYS A 270 2.24 1.07 -19.39
N LEU A 271 3.55 1.11 -19.14
CA LEU A 271 4.53 1.72 -20.04
C LEU A 271 5.60 0.74 -20.51
N VAL A 272 6.07 -0.09 -19.58
CA VAL A 272 7.18 -1.02 -19.81
C VAL A 272 6.85 -2.37 -19.21
N THR A 273 7.11 -3.44 -19.95
CA THR A 273 7.07 -4.83 -19.51
C THR A 273 8.35 -5.52 -19.97
N ASP A 274 9.04 -6.20 -19.04
CA ASP A 274 10.30 -6.91 -19.30
C ASP A 274 11.36 -6.08 -20.05
N GLY A 275 11.43 -4.78 -19.76
CA GLY A 275 12.38 -3.86 -20.36
C GLY A 275 12.01 -3.43 -21.79
N GLN A 276 10.79 -3.69 -22.25
CA GLN A 276 10.28 -3.27 -23.54
C GLN A 276 9.08 -2.34 -23.39
N VAL A 277 8.90 -1.40 -24.30
CA VAL A 277 7.71 -0.56 -24.33
C VAL A 277 6.47 -1.43 -24.50
N ASP A 278 5.51 -1.28 -23.60
CA ASP A 278 4.23 -2.01 -23.57
C ASP A 278 3.08 -1.04 -23.26
N ILE A 279 2.68 -0.28 -24.27
CA ILE A 279 1.55 0.65 -24.16
C ILE A 279 0.38 0.08 -24.96
N ASP A 280 -0.71 -0.19 -24.26
CA ASP A 280 -2.00 -0.54 -24.86
C ASP A 280 -3.10 0.20 -24.09
N TYR A 281 -3.49 1.35 -24.61
CA TYR A 281 -4.49 2.20 -23.98
C TYR A 281 -5.86 1.54 -23.87
N ALA A 282 -6.25 0.72 -24.88
CA ALA A 282 -7.54 0.04 -24.86
C ALA A 282 -7.59 -1.06 -23.81
N ARG A 283 -6.51 -1.86 -23.69
CA ARG A 283 -6.35 -2.88 -22.62
C ARG A 283 -6.42 -2.24 -21.24
N ASP A 284 -5.78 -1.10 -21.07
CA ASP A 284 -5.61 -0.45 -19.77
C ASP A 284 -6.77 0.52 -19.43
N GLY A 285 -7.73 0.74 -20.37
CA GLY A 285 -8.93 1.55 -20.14
C GLY A 285 -8.73 3.06 -20.29
N PHE A 286 -7.80 3.48 -21.17
CA PHE A 286 -7.49 4.90 -21.39
C PHE A 286 -7.86 5.35 -22.81
N ASP A 287 -8.67 6.41 -22.92
CA ASP A 287 -9.05 7.04 -24.18
C ASP A 287 -8.86 8.58 -24.18
N ASP A 288 -8.61 9.19 -23.01
CA ASP A 288 -8.44 10.63 -22.87
C ASP A 288 -7.15 11.12 -23.59
N PRO A 289 -7.26 12.04 -24.58
CA PRO A 289 -6.09 12.58 -25.30
C PRO A 289 -5.07 13.26 -24.38
N ARG A 290 -5.46 13.78 -23.21
CA ARG A 290 -4.54 14.37 -22.23
C ARG A 290 -3.56 13.34 -21.68
N ILE A 291 -3.96 12.06 -21.66
CA ILE A 291 -3.13 10.93 -21.24
C ILE A 291 -2.47 10.30 -22.45
N THR A 292 -3.23 9.97 -23.49
CA THR A 292 -2.79 9.10 -24.60
C THR A 292 -1.87 9.79 -25.61
N SER A 293 -1.99 11.11 -25.81
CA SER A 293 -1.26 11.80 -26.88
C SER A 293 -0.63 13.14 -26.52
N THR A 294 -1.15 13.86 -25.52
CA THR A 294 -0.67 15.20 -25.19
C THR A 294 0.65 15.17 -24.43
N ALA A 295 1.63 15.97 -24.86
CA ALA A 295 2.87 16.17 -24.11
C ALA A 295 2.62 17.04 -22.87
N ASN A 296 3.10 16.58 -21.72
CA ASN A 296 2.92 17.27 -20.45
C ASN A 296 4.04 16.88 -19.46
N THR A 297 4.06 17.46 -18.26
CA THR A 297 4.83 16.89 -17.16
C THR A 297 4.26 15.51 -16.83
N ARG A 298 5.14 14.53 -16.69
CA ARG A 298 4.77 13.16 -16.35
C ARG A 298 5.43 12.73 -15.05
N SER A 299 4.70 11.94 -14.29
CA SER A 299 5.17 11.22 -13.14
C SER A 299 5.11 9.73 -13.44
N PHE A 300 6.06 8.97 -12.91
CA PHE A 300 6.12 7.52 -13.12
C PHE A 300 6.58 6.80 -11.85
N VAL A 301 6.19 5.54 -11.76
CA VAL A 301 6.85 4.54 -10.93
C VAL A 301 7.34 3.40 -11.82
N GLY A 302 8.44 2.77 -11.42
CA GLY A 302 8.99 1.64 -12.17
C GLY A 302 9.84 0.74 -11.29
N ILE A 303 10.17 -0.44 -11.82
CA ILE A 303 10.97 -1.47 -11.14
C ILE A 303 12.18 -1.74 -12.03
N ASP A 304 13.38 -1.66 -11.45
CA ASP A 304 14.63 -1.96 -12.16
C ASP A 304 14.92 -3.47 -12.22
N GLY A 305 16.05 -3.83 -12.85
CA GLY A 305 16.50 -5.22 -12.98
C GLY A 305 16.87 -5.90 -11.66
N ASN A 306 17.06 -5.14 -10.58
CA ASN A 306 17.39 -5.62 -9.24
C ASN A 306 16.15 -5.73 -8.32
N GLY A 307 14.97 -5.28 -8.79
CA GLY A 307 13.74 -5.24 -8.00
C GLY A 307 13.58 -3.98 -7.16
N HIS A 308 14.42 -2.95 -7.36
CA HIS A 308 14.24 -1.67 -6.68
C HIS A 308 13.09 -0.88 -7.30
N LEU A 309 12.36 -0.14 -6.47
CA LEU A 309 11.33 0.79 -6.90
C LEU A 309 11.96 2.15 -7.24
N LEU A 310 11.64 2.69 -8.42
CA LEU A 310 11.98 4.06 -8.81
C LEU A 310 10.72 4.91 -8.83
N MET A 311 10.82 6.13 -8.30
CA MET A 311 9.79 7.16 -8.38
C MET A 311 10.38 8.41 -9.01
N GLY A 312 9.75 8.94 -10.06
CA GLY A 312 10.35 10.06 -10.77
C GLY A 312 9.41 10.86 -11.67
N THR A 313 9.96 11.96 -12.21
CA THR A 313 9.26 12.87 -13.11
C THR A 313 10.11 13.25 -14.32
N LEU A 314 9.45 13.59 -15.42
CA LEU A 314 10.03 14.24 -16.58
C LEU A 314 9.04 15.24 -17.21
N SER A 315 9.54 16.25 -17.90
CA SER A 315 8.72 17.33 -18.43
C SER A 315 8.61 17.28 -19.95
N ALA A 316 7.51 17.83 -20.46
CA ALA A 316 7.22 17.98 -21.89
C ALA A 316 7.21 16.66 -22.67
N ALA A 317 6.80 15.56 -22.05
CA ALA A 317 6.76 14.22 -22.61
C ALA A 317 5.32 13.73 -22.87
N THR A 318 5.11 13.05 -23.99
CA THR A 318 3.95 12.15 -24.14
C THR A 318 4.19 10.89 -23.32
N VAL A 319 3.14 10.09 -23.10
CA VAL A 319 3.28 8.76 -22.48
C VAL A 319 4.22 7.87 -23.28
N ALA A 320 4.16 7.93 -24.62
CA ALA A 320 5.07 7.18 -25.49
C ALA A 320 6.54 7.64 -25.38
N ASP A 321 6.78 8.95 -25.28
CA ASP A 321 8.13 9.49 -25.04
C ASP A 321 8.67 9.01 -23.68
N MET A 322 7.82 9.03 -22.65
CA MET A 322 8.19 8.56 -21.31
C MET A 322 8.53 7.07 -21.31
N ALA A 323 7.73 6.22 -21.94
CA ALA A 323 7.99 4.78 -21.99
C ALA A 323 9.36 4.48 -22.63
N GLN A 324 9.67 5.11 -23.76
CA GLN A 324 10.99 4.98 -24.41
C GLN A 324 12.13 5.46 -23.51
N ALA A 325 11.94 6.57 -22.81
CA ALA A 325 12.93 7.13 -21.90
C ALA A 325 13.16 6.20 -20.68
N LEU A 326 12.13 5.55 -20.15
CA LEU A 326 12.24 4.64 -19.03
C LEU A 326 12.89 3.29 -19.39
N VAL A 327 12.69 2.80 -20.62
CA VAL A 327 13.44 1.64 -21.14
C VAL A 327 14.95 1.98 -21.22
N GLN A 328 15.32 3.18 -21.69
CA GLN A 328 16.72 3.61 -21.70
C GLN A 328 17.29 3.83 -20.29
N LEU A 329 16.46 4.19 -19.32
CA LEU A 329 16.84 4.25 -17.90
C LEU A 329 17.10 2.87 -17.29
N GLY A 330 16.71 1.79 -17.99
CA GLY A 330 16.93 0.40 -17.55
C GLY A 330 15.80 -0.19 -16.72
N LEU A 331 14.61 0.40 -16.76
CA LEU A 331 13.45 -0.18 -16.06
C LEU A 331 12.95 -1.45 -16.73
N ARG A 332 12.64 -2.46 -15.93
CA ARG A 332 11.98 -3.68 -16.39
C ARG A 332 10.47 -3.52 -16.45
N GLU A 333 9.90 -2.88 -15.43
CA GLU A 333 8.48 -2.58 -15.34
C GLU A 333 8.29 -1.10 -15.09
N ALA A 334 7.29 -0.47 -15.72
CA ALA A 334 6.93 0.92 -15.42
C ALA A 334 5.47 1.20 -15.72
N MET A 335 4.89 2.15 -14.97
CA MET A 335 3.59 2.73 -15.26
C MET A 335 3.59 4.25 -15.10
N ASN A 336 2.65 4.88 -15.78
CA ASN A 336 2.35 6.29 -15.61
C ASN A 336 1.59 6.52 -14.30
N MET A 337 1.91 7.63 -13.63
CA MET A 337 1.13 8.19 -12.51
C MET A 337 0.29 9.35 -13.01
N ASP A 338 -0.58 9.93 -12.17
CA ASP A 338 -1.26 11.17 -12.56
C ASP A 338 -0.24 12.25 -12.95
N GLY A 339 -0.56 12.99 -13.99
CA GLY A 339 0.38 13.88 -14.66
C GLY A 339 -0.06 15.34 -14.67
N GLY A 340 0.66 16.15 -15.45
CA GLY A 340 0.32 17.57 -15.65
C GLY A 340 0.39 18.36 -14.35
N ALA A 341 -0.70 19.02 -14.00
CA ALA A 341 -0.77 19.84 -12.79
C ALA A 341 -0.68 19.04 -11.48
N SER A 342 -0.93 17.74 -11.52
CA SER A 342 -0.81 16.85 -10.35
C SER A 342 0.62 16.39 -10.10
N SER A 343 1.53 16.50 -11.08
CA SER A 343 2.90 15.99 -10.96
C SER A 343 3.65 16.60 -9.79
N GLY A 344 4.10 15.77 -8.86
CA GLY A 344 4.87 16.13 -7.67
C GLY A 344 6.00 15.13 -7.42
N LEU A 345 7.15 15.63 -6.93
CA LEU A 345 8.26 14.79 -6.47
C LEU A 345 8.96 15.48 -5.30
N TYR A 346 9.04 14.77 -4.19
CA TYR A 346 9.77 15.20 -2.99
C TYR A 346 10.79 14.13 -2.61
N VAL A 347 11.99 14.55 -2.26
CA VAL A 347 13.08 13.65 -1.85
C VAL A 347 13.95 14.34 -0.80
N GLU A 348 14.11 13.72 0.37
CA GLU A 348 15.06 14.10 1.42
C GLU A 348 15.01 15.60 1.77
N GLY A 349 13.85 16.09 2.18
CA GLY A 349 13.67 17.49 2.61
C GLY A 349 13.52 18.50 1.46
N ALA A 350 13.57 18.06 0.19
CA ALA A 350 13.51 18.97 -0.93
C ALA A 350 12.40 18.65 -1.93
N MET A 351 11.50 19.63 -2.15
CA MET A 351 10.51 19.59 -3.20
C MET A 351 11.21 19.76 -4.56
N LYS A 352 11.23 18.69 -5.36
CA LYS A 352 11.85 18.66 -6.70
C LYS A 352 10.85 19.04 -7.79
N ARG A 353 9.61 18.69 -7.58
CA ARG A 353 8.48 19.10 -8.40
C ARG A 353 7.29 19.44 -7.49
N THR A 354 6.76 20.63 -7.64
CA THR A 354 5.57 21.08 -6.90
C THR A 354 4.34 20.91 -7.76
N PRO A 355 3.29 20.21 -7.30
CA PRO A 355 2.01 20.15 -7.99
C PRO A 355 1.37 21.55 -8.10
N GLY A 356 0.69 21.79 -9.21
CA GLY A 356 -0.08 23.01 -9.46
C GLY A 356 -1.52 22.96 -8.94
N ARG A 357 -1.89 21.92 -8.18
CA ARG A 357 -3.21 21.73 -7.57
C ARG A 357 -3.12 20.93 -6.28
N LEU A 358 -4.20 20.90 -5.51
CA LEU A 358 -4.38 19.97 -4.41
C LEU A 358 -4.48 18.54 -4.94
N LEU A 359 -4.06 17.56 -4.16
CA LEU A 359 -4.04 16.14 -4.50
C LEU A 359 -4.91 15.33 -3.56
N SER A 360 -5.52 14.24 -4.03
CA SER A 360 -6.29 13.33 -3.19
C SER A 360 -5.41 12.31 -2.46
N ASN A 361 -4.27 11.96 -3.04
CA ASN A 361 -3.33 10.99 -2.47
C ASN A 361 -1.93 11.08 -3.08
N ALA A 362 -0.98 10.43 -2.43
CA ALA A 362 0.40 10.31 -2.87
C ALA A 362 0.93 8.90 -2.57
N LEU A 363 1.96 8.45 -3.30
CA LEU A 363 2.79 7.31 -2.89
C LEU A 363 3.99 7.86 -2.13
N ILE A 364 4.15 7.45 -0.88
CA ILE A 364 5.18 7.96 0.02
C ILE A 364 6.15 6.86 0.44
N VAL A 365 7.35 7.29 0.85
CA VAL A 365 8.33 6.45 1.56
C VAL A 365 8.53 7.03 2.94
N LYS A 366 8.31 6.21 3.97
CA LYS A 366 8.65 6.54 5.35
C LYS A 366 9.98 5.89 5.73
N ARG A 367 10.75 6.60 6.55
CA ARG A 367 11.96 6.04 7.18
C ARG A 367 11.73 5.88 8.66
N TYR A 368 12.14 4.73 9.19
CA TYR A 368 12.07 4.39 10.60
C TYR A 368 13.48 4.30 11.18
N GLU A 369 13.65 4.78 12.41
CA GLU A 369 14.91 4.67 13.14
C GLU A 369 15.27 3.21 13.41
N ASP A 370 14.29 2.45 13.89
CA ASP A 370 14.43 1.02 14.16
C ASP A 370 13.95 0.17 12.96
N PRO A 371 14.66 -0.92 12.60
CA PRO A 371 14.24 -1.82 11.53
C PRO A 371 12.84 -2.38 11.78
N GLN A 372 11.98 -2.29 10.78
CA GLN A 372 10.59 -2.76 10.85
C GLN A 372 10.48 -4.26 10.64
N VAL A 373 9.66 -4.92 11.45
CA VAL A 373 9.48 -6.37 11.44
C VAL A 373 8.04 -6.73 11.07
N GLN A 374 7.86 -7.59 10.07
CA GLN A 374 6.58 -8.22 9.82
C GLN A 374 6.31 -9.27 10.89
N VAL A 375 5.07 -9.35 11.37
CA VAL A 375 4.69 -10.33 12.41
C VAL A 375 3.57 -11.21 11.86
N SER A 376 3.69 -12.52 12.01
CA SER A 376 2.58 -13.45 11.75
C SER A 376 2.32 -14.35 12.95
N VAL A 377 1.04 -14.66 13.17
CA VAL A 377 0.57 -15.56 14.22
C VAL A 377 -0.24 -16.67 13.57
N ASN A 378 0.18 -17.93 13.76
CA ASN A 378 -0.45 -19.11 13.14
C ASN A 378 -0.63 -18.96 11.62
N GLY A 379 0.39 -18.39 10.94
CA GLY A 379 0.37 -18.15 9.49
C GLY A 379 -0.41 -16.90 9.04
N SER A 380 -1.09 -16.17 9.92
CA SER A 380 -1.80 -14.94 9.58
C SER A 380 -0.99 -13.71 9.98
N PHE A 381 -0.82 -12.76 9.06
CA PHE A 381 -0.08 -11.53 9.32
C PHE A 381 -0.83 -10.57 10.26
N VAL A 382 -0.08 -9.89 11.12
CA VAL A 382 -0.53 -8.73 11.90
C VAL A 382 -0.23 -7.49 11.06
N HIS A 383 -1.19 -7.05 10.27
CA HIS A 383 -0.99 -5.97 9.29
C HIS A 383 -1.10 -4.59 9.91
N GLU A 384 -1.97 -4.43 10.87
CA GLU A 384 -2.29 -3.14 11.49
C GLU A 384 -1.08 -2.52 12.17
N PHE A 385 -0.20 -3.38 12.71
CA PHE A 385 0.99 -2.94 13.44
C PHE A 385 2.19 -3.82 13.12
N ARG A 386 3.28 -3.22 12.66
CA ARG A 386 4.54 -3.93 12.52
C ARG A 386 5.29 -3.96 13.84
N GLY A 387 6.07 -5.02 14.05
CA GLY A 387 7.12 -5.02 15.06
C GLY A 387 8.32 -4.18 14.61
N PHE A 388 9.30 -4.03 15.49
CA PHE A 388 10.59 -3.39 15.19
C PHE A 388 11.70 -4.01 16.03
N ILE A 389 12.97 -3.79 15.65
CA ILE A 389 14.13 -4.25 16.41
C ILE A 389 14.72 -3.07 17.16
N LYS A 390 14.74 -3.14 18.49
CA LYS A 390 15.32 -2.12 19.37
C LYS A 390 16.40 -2.75 20.24
N LYS A 391 17.65 -2.26 20.12
CA LYS A 391 18.79 -2.80 20.87
C LYS A 391 18.88 -4.34 20.78
N ASP A 392 18.80 -4.86 19.56
CA ASP A 392 18.83 -6.30 19.24
C ASP A 392 17.67 -7.13 19.80
N VAL A 393 16.62 -6.50 20.34
CA VAL A 393 15.40 -7.16 20.81
C VAL A 393 14.26 -6.89 19.82
N THR A 394 13.65 -7.94 19.29
CA THR A 394 12.45 -7.82 18.45
C THR A 394 11.25 -7.50 19.33
N MET A 395 10.69 -6.32 19.13
CA MET A 395 9.48 -5.82 19.79
C MET A 395 8.28 -6.06 18.90
N VAL A 396 7.21 -6.64 19.44
CA VAL A 396 6.00 -7.00 18.68
C VAL A 396 4.76 -6.38 19.28
N PRO A 397 3.74 -6.03 18.48
CA PRO A 397 2.53 -5.38 18.97
C PRO A 397 1.73 -6.34 19.85
N PHE A 398 1.46 -5.92 21.09
CA PHE A 398 0.71 -6.74 22.05
C PHE A 398 -0.69 -7.08 21.54
N ARG A 399 -1.52 -6.07 21.22
CA ARG A 399 -2.92 -6.24 20.81
C ARG A 399 -3.03 -7.16 19.60
N GLY A 400 -2.30 -6.87 18.53
CA GLY A 400 -2.37 -7.63 17.28
C GLY A 400 -2.04 -9.13 17.43
N ILE A 401 -1.21 -9.50 18.43
CA ILE A 401 -0.91 -10.90 18.74
C ILE A 401 -1.99 -11.51 19.64
N PHE A 402 -2.33 -10.83 20.73
CA PHE A 402 -3.19 -11.40 21.77
C PHE A 402 -4.65 -11.57 21.31
N GLU A 403 -5.15 -10.69 20.46
CA GLU A 403 -6.45 -10.88 19.77
C GLU A 403 -6.47 -12.14 18.91
N ARG A 404 -5.42 -12.35 18.07
CA ARG A 404 -5.34 -13.51 17.19
C ARG A 404 -5.22 -14.85 17.91
N ILE A 405 -4.78 -14.83 19.15
CA ILE A 405 -4.73 -16.03 19.99
C ILE A 405 -5.95 -16.19 20.92
N GLY A 406 -6.94 -15.28 20.83
CA GLY A 406 -8.14 -15.31 21.64
C GLY A 406 -7.88 -15.08 23.13
N ALA A 407 -6.97 -14.19 23.46
CA ALA A 407 -6.71 -13.78 24.83
C ALA A 407 -7.54 -12.54 25.20
N ASP A 408 -8.15 -12.55 26.37
CA ASP A 408 -8.75 -11.35 26.94
C ASP A 408 -7.67 -10.42 27.47
N PHE A 409 -7.85 -9.11 27.32
CA PHE A 409 -6.92 -8.14 27.88
C PHE A 409 -7.64 -6.85 28.27
N HIS A 410 -7.06 -6.17 29.25
CA HIS A 410 -7.56 -4.90 29.77
C HIS A 410 -6.39 -3.94 30.01
N TRP A 411 -6.53 -2.72 29.51
CA TRP A 411 -5.61 -1.62 29.77
C TRP A 411 -6.20 -0.68 30.82
N ASN A 412 -5.48 -0.47 31.94
CA ASN A 412 -5.80 0.53 32.94
C ASN A 412 -4.94 1.78 32.67
N GLU A 413 -5.57 2.83 32.16
CA GLU A 413 -4.90 4.08 31.80
C GLU A 413 -4.29 4.80 33.01
N GLN A 414 -4.98 4.79 34.15
CA GLN A 414 -4.54 5.51 35.35
C GLN A 414 -3.31 4.87 35.99
N GLU A 415 -3.29 3.56 36.08
CA GLU A 415 -2.18 2.79 36.64
C GLU A 415 -1.09 2.45 35.61
N ARG A 416 -1.37 2.69 34.34
CA ARG A 416 -0.54 2.26 33.18
C ARG A 416 -0.19 0.77 33.27
N VAL A 417 -1.21 -0.06 33.50
CA VAL A 417 -1.09 -1.51 33.64
C VAL A 417 -1.89 -2.21 32.56
N LEU A 418 -1.22 -3.12 31.85
CA LEU A 418 -1.85 -4.07 30.96
C LEU A 418 -1.98 -5.41 31.66
N THR A 419 -3.21 -5.93 31.73
CA THR A 419 -3.50 -7.28 32.19
C THR A 419 -4.03 -8.11 31.03
N SER A 420 -3.65 -9.38 30.97
CA SER A 420 -4.18 -10.30 29.95
C SER A 420 -4.39 -11.68 30.54
N LYS A 421 -5.39 -12.41 29.99
CA LYS A 421 -5.71 -13.76 30.40
C LYS A 421 -6.00 -14.66 29.20
N ARG A 422 -5.36 -15.83 29.18
CA ARG A 422 -5.63 -16.88 28.20
C ARG A 422 -5.56 -18.24 28.89
N GLY A 423 -6.71 -18.91 29.05
CA GLY A 423 -6.77 -20.16 29.78
C GLY A 423 -6.28 -20.00 31.23
N SER A 424 -5.21 -20.70 31.60
CA SER A 424 -4.57 -20.62 32.92
C SER A 424 -3.44 -19.60 33.01
N ILE A 425 -3.13 -18.89 31.91
CA ILE A 425 -2.07 -17.88 31.86
C ILE A 425 -2.67 -16.53 32.23
N GLU A 426 -2.15 -15.94 33.29
CA GLU A 426 -2.42 -14.55 33.67
C GLU A 426 -1.13 -13.74 33.52
N LEU A 427 -1.21 -12.61 32.78
CA LEU A 427 -0.08 -11.74 32.47
C LEU A 427 -0.35 -10.32 32.96
N VAL A 428 0.64 -9.72 33.63
CA VAL A 428 0.62 -8.29 33.99
C VAL A 428 1.89 -7.64 33.48
N LEU A 429 1.75 -6.53 32.76
CA LEU A 429 2.83 -5.75 32.16
C LEU A 429 2.66 -4.27 32.49
N ARG A 430 3.79 -3.56 32.57
CA ARG A 430 3.82 -2.10 32.65
C ARG A 430 4.79 -1.54 31.62
N PRO A 431 4.39 -0.55 30.81
CA PRO A 431 5.33 0.15 29.94
C PRO A 431 6.49 0.74 30.75
N ASP A 432 7.67 0.74 30.13
CA ASP A 432 8.92 1.27 30.68
C ASP A 432 9.48 0.49 31.88
N VAL A 433 8.85 -0.62 32.30
CA VAL A 433 9.32 -1.51 33.37
C VAL A 433 9.80 -2.82 32.76
N PRO A 434 11.09 -3.18 32.86
CA PRO A 434 11.65 -4.40 32.26
C PRO A 434 11.31 -5.65 33.09
N GLU A 435 10.09 -5.76 33.54
CA GLU A 435 9.59 -6.86 34.39
C GLU A 435 8.12 -7.14 34.04
N ALA A 436 7.77 -8.41 33.94
CA ALA A 436 6.42 -8.89 33.76
C ALA A 436 6.03 -9.81 34.91
N THR A 437 4.74 -9.89 35.23
CA THR A 437 4.22 -10.92 36.14
C THR A 437 3.43 -11.95 35.34
N VAL A 438 3.80 -13.22 35.44
CA VAL A 438 3.09 -14.36 34.86
C VAL A 438 2.64 -15.31 35.94
N ASN A 439 1.34 -15.51 36.08
CA ASN A 439 0.73 -16.34 37.14
C ASN A 439 1.28 -16.00 38.55
N GLY A 440 1.42 -14.70 38.85
CA GLY A 440 1.93 -14.20 40.11
C GLY A 440 3.46 -14.27 40.29
N LYS A 441 4.22 -14.77 39.30
CA LYS A 441 5.67 -14.84 39.32
C LYS A 441 6.27 -13.71 38.49
N SER A 442 7.25 -13.00 39.07
CA SER A 442 8.02 -11.98 38.35
C SER A 442 8.97 -12.64 37.36
N ILE A 443 9.04 -12.07 36.13
CA ILE A 443 9.94 -12.45 35.03
C ILE A 443 10.63 -11.19 34.52
N GLN A 444 11.96 -11.21 34.48
CA GLN A 444 12.77 -10.15 33.90
C GLN A 444 12.69 -10.19 32.37
N LEU A 445 12.46 -9.05 31.76
CA LEU A 445 12.37 -8.89 30.30
C LEU A 445 13.70 -8.40 29.72
N ASP A 446 14.07 -8.86 28.54
CA ASP A 446 15.26 -8.39 27.81
C ASP A 446 15.15 -6.89 27.43
N GLN A 447 13.94 -6.42 27.20
CA GLN A 447 13.59 -5.03 26.93
C GLN A 447 12.25 -4.71 27.61
N ALA A 448 12.14 -3.52 28.20
CA ALA A 448 10.87 -3.07 28.78
C ALA A 448 9.78 -2.94 27.69
N PRO A 449 8.52 -3.30 27.98
CA PRO A 449 7.39 -2.93 27.12
C PRO A 449 7.41 -1.43 26.87
N THR A 450 7.06 -1.02 25.65
CA THR A 450 7.07 0.40 25.28
C THR A 450 5.78 0.78 24.55
N ILE A 451 5.40 2.04 24.64
CA ILE A 451 4.27 2.59 23.88
C ILE A 451 4.85 3.38 22.71
N VAL A 452 4.44 3.03 21.49
CA VAL A 452 4.75 3.76 20.26
C VAL A 452 3.42 4.02 19.53
N ASP A 453 3.14 5.25 19.19
CA ASP A 453 1.89 5.68 18.53
C ASP A 453 0.61 5.14 19.21
N GLY A 454 0.59 5.14 20.53
CA GLY A 454 -0.55 4.64 21.34
C GLY A 454 -0.65 3.13 21.47
N HIS A 455 0.27 2.35 20.90
CA HIS A 455 0.26 0.89 20.92
C HIS A 455 1.37 0.34 21.83
N ILE A 456 1.05 -0.73 22.58
CA ILE A 456 2.00 -1.39 23.49
C ILE A 456 2.76 -2.46 22.70
N TYR A 457 4.09 -2.39 22.78
CA TYR A 457 5.02 -3.37 22.22
C TYR A 457 5.76 -4.12 23.30
N ILE A 458 5.96 -5.42 23.10
CA ILE A 458 6.60 -6.32 24.05
C ILE A 458 7.64 -7.21 23.36
N PRO A 459 8.66 -7.71 24.09
CA PRO A 459 9.67 -8.58 23.51
C PRO A 459 9.07 -9.87 22.95
N LEU A 460 9.38 -10.20 21.68
CA LEU A 460 8.89 -11.39 21.00
C LEU A 460 9.21 -12.70 21.73
N ARG A 461 10.45 -12.84 22.24
CA ARG A 461 10.88 -14.03 22.99
C ARG A 461 10.01 -14.26 24.22
N PHE A 462 9.75 -13.22 24.99
CA PHE A 462 8.87 -13.29 26.14
C PHE A 462 7.46 -13.79 25.78
N VAL A 463 6.90 -13.29 24.66
CA VAL A 463 5.59 -13.76 24.17
C VAL A 463 5.63 -15.25 23.85
N GLY A 464 6.66 -15.69 23.10
CA GLY A 464 6.82 -17.10 22.73
C GLY A 464 6.92 -18.02 23.94
N GLU A 465 7.77 -17.69 24.90
CA GLU A 465 7.98 -18.47 26.12
C GLU A 465 6.71 -18.51 27.00
N THR A 466 6.06 -17.35 27.20
CA THR A 466 4.85 -17.25 28.03
C THR A 466 3.67 -18.02 27.46
N LEU A 467 3.49 -17.97 26.14
CA LEU A 467 2.37 -18.62 25.47
C LEU A 467 2.66 -20.06 25.00
N GLY A 468 3.90 -20.54 25.14
CA GLY A 468 4.35 -21.82 24.61
C GLY A 468 4.33 -21.89 23.09
N ALA A 469 4.47 -20.73 22.43
CA ALA A 469 4.52 -20.63 20.98
C ALA A 469 5.92 -20.98 20.45
N LYS A 470 5.96 -21.60 19.26
CA LYS A 470 7.20 -21.72 18.50
C LYS A 470 7.47 -20.39 17.81
N VAL A 471 8.61 -19.76 18.12
CA VAL A 471 9.05 -18.53 17.47
C VAL A 471 9.97 -18.87 16.29
N GLY A 472 9.67 -18.32 15.11
CA GLY A 472 10.52 -18.35 13.92
C GLY A 472 10.99 -16.95 13.54
N TRP A 473 12.12 -16.90 12.81
CA TRP A 473 12.69 -15.66 12.30
C TRP A 473 13.21 -15.86 10.87
N ASP A 474 12.80 -14.97 9.97
CA ASP A 474 13.32 -14.85 8.61
C ASP A 474 14.10 -13.54 8.48
N GLN A 475 15.41 -13.64 8.35
CA GLN A 475 16.31 -12.49 8.28
C GLN A 475 16.15 -11.72 6.96
N GLY A 476 15.90 -12.40 5.85
CA GLY A 476 15.77 -11.77 4.53
C GLY A 476 14.51 -10.90 4.42
N LEU A 477 13.44 -11.32 5.08
CA LEU A 477 12.16 -10.61 5.08
C LEU A 477 11.95 -9.74 6.32
N TYR A 478 12.85 -9.78 7.29
CA TYR A 478 12.63 -9.18 8.62
C TYR A 478 11.27 -9.59 9.17
N ARG A 479 11.05 -10.91 9.24
CA ARG A 479 9.75 -11.49 9.62
C ARG A 479 9.86 -12.37 10.85
N ALA A 480 9.01 -12.10 11.83
CA ALA A 480 8.80 -12.93 13.00
C ALA A 480 7.53 -13.77 12.85
N THR A 481 7.59 -15.06 13.19
CA THR A 481 6.44 -15.96 13.21
C THR A 481 6.22 -16.51 14.61
N LEU A 482 4.95 -16.61 15.02
CA LEU A 482 4.50 -17.18 16.27
C LEU A 482 3.50 -18.29 15.96
N ASP A 483 3.90 -19.53 16.11
CA ASP A 483 3.04 -20.71 15.89
C ASP A 483 2.65 -21.29 17.27
N LEU A 484 1.37 -21.18 17.62
CA LEU A 484 0.80 -21.78 18.82
C LEU A 484 0.31 -23.19 18.49
N LYS A 485 0.59 -24.11 19.41
CA LYS A 485 0.11 -25.49 19.33
C LYS A 485 -1.35 -25.62 19.73
#